data_ef611241bee1e84e63a978ad0bc6c94c
#
_entry.id   ef611241bee1e84e63a978ad0bc6c94c
#
_cell.length_a   1.000
_cell.length_b   1.000
_cell.length_c   1.000
_cell.angle_alpha   90.00
_cell.angle_beta   90.00
_cell.angle_gamma   90.00
#
_symmetry.space_group_name_H-M   'P 1'
#
loop_
_entity.id
_entity.type
_entity.pdbx_description
1 polymer ?
#
loop_
_entity_poly.entity_id
_entity_poly.type
_entity_poly.pdbx_seq_one_letter_code
_entity_poly.pdbx_strand_id
1 'polypeptide(L)'
;MRFKKIFAVVMAAAVTLSTLNGFHGFSAPKTAKAASFVNLNQSQITSAMGAGWNLGNQLEASLNGTPNETSWGNPTINANLIKAVKNAGFRSIRIPVSYLGKISSNSNYTIDSSWLNRVQQVVDMCIANDLYVIINMHGDGYHSVDGGWLFCDGSNQTAIRAKYKACWKQIATRFQSYDQHLIFESMNEEFDGTYGTPNRTYYENINQLNQIFVDTVRTSGGNNAKRWLMLPGWNTNINYTVGDYGFRVPTDNNCTAGGKRIMISVHYYDPWGFCGEESTTATQWGSKANNSSKVDSWGDESYLKSQFNSLYNKFCSQGYPVVIGEYGAIDKSAFDSNNTACRVEFASKVCTYAKKYGCIPIWWDNGVTGTYGFGLFNRNTGAVTQPKIINAITAVYPSSGNNADSTSRIDTGKTYMLKNVNSGLYMDVCGAKAVNGTNVIQYSASKAKANNTWKFVPDGKGYYYIYSCLGDGRTFLLDVSCNSSANGTNIGIYKNTNCSAQLYKLVKNSDGSYSIYTKSSGCKSVVEIANANRSNNGNVQQWVYNGHNCQKWQLIAQ
;
A
#
# COMPACT_ATOMS: atom_id res chain seq x y z
N MET A 1 -23.45 -15.01 -17.80
CA MET A 1 -23.69 -13.88 -18.75
C MET A 1 -22.75 -13.99 -19.95
N ARG A 2 -23.27 -13.90 -21.18
CA ARG A 2 -22.47 -14.09 -22.38
C ARG A 2 -21.65 -12.83 -22.66
N PHE A 3 -20.33 -12.94 -22.63
CA PHE A 3 -19.44 -11.90 -23.18
C PHE A 3 -19.60 -11.82 -24.69
N LYS A 4 -20.06 -10.69 -25.20
CA LYS A 4 -20.08 -10.42 -26.65
C LYS A 4 -18.65 -10.17 -27.13
N LYS A 5 -18.19 -10.98 -28.09
CA LYS A 5 -16.95 -10.79 -28.84
C LYS A 5 -17.05 -9.51 -29.67
N ILE A 6 -16.20 -8.54 -29.41
CA ILE A 6 -15.99 -7.41 -30.33
C ILE A 6 -14.83 -7.78 -31.24
N PHE A 7 -15.11 -7.92 -32.55
CA PHE A 7 -14.11 -8.10 -33.61
C PHE A 7 -13.44 -6.74 -33.89
N ALA A 8 -12.14 -6.66 -33.72
CA ALA A 8 -11.33 -5.54 -34.19
C ALA A 8 -10.84 -5.84 -35.60
N VAL A 9 -11.14 -4.93 -36.52
CA VAL A 9 -10.65 -4.93 -37.90
C VAL A 9 -9.19 -4.51 -37.93
N VAL A 10 -8.31 -5.36 -38.47
CA VAL A 10 -6.89 -5.08 -38.68
C VAL A 10 -6.71 -4.31 -39.99
N MET A 11 -6.22 -3.07 -39.91
CA MET A 11 -5.59 -2.39 -41.05
C MET A 11 -4.07 -2.55 -40.95
N ALA A 12 -3.50 -3.27 -41.90
CA ALA A 12 -2.06 -3.40 -42.08
C ALA A 12 -1.51 -2.17 -42.80
N ALA A 13 -0.58 -1.47 -42.20
CA ALA A 13 0.27 -0.51 -42.88
C ALA A 13 1.74 -0.96 -42.73
N ALA A 14 2.34 -1.29 -43.86
CA ALA A 14 3.75 -1.61 -43.98
C ALA A 14 4.59 -0.33 -43.88
N VAL A 15 5.58 -0.31 -43.00
CA VAL A 15 6.66 0.70 -43.00
C VAL A 15 8.01 0.01 -42.90
N THR A 16 8.87 0.41 -43.82
CA THR A 16 10.18 -0.08 -44.16
C THR A 16 11.23 0.12 -43.04
N LEU A 17 12.11 -0.89 -42.94
CA LEU A 17 13.32 -0.89 -42.09
C LEU A 17 14.29 0.22 -42.52
N SER A 18 14.82 0.93 -41.52
CA SER A 18 16.15 1.53 -41.60
C SER A 18 16.90 1.23 -40.30
N THR A 19 18.00 0.52 -40.47
CA THR A 19 18.97 0.11 -39.44
C THR A 19 19.77 1.29 -38.97
N LEU A 20 19.82 1.52 -37.64
CA LEU A 20 20.91 2.28 -37.01
C LEU A 20 21.31 1.59 -35.71
N ASN A 21 22.54 1.05 -35.74
CA ASN A 21 23.22 0.49 -34.58
C ASN A 21 23.54 1.57 -33.53
N GLY A 22 23.10 1.37 -32.31
CA GLY A 22 23.53 2.12 -31.15
C GLY A 22 23.44 1.22 -29.92
N PHE A 23 24.48 0.42 -29.66
CA PHE A 23 24.61 -0.32 -28.43
C PHE A 23 24.86 0.65 -27.27
N HIS A 24 23.83 0.99 -26.50
CA HIS A 24 24.00 1.52 -25.16
C HIS A 24 23.87 0.36 -24.18
N GLY A 25 24.99 0.02 -23.52
CA GLY A 25 25.05 -1.01 -22.52
C GLY A 25 24.04 -0.75 -21.39
N PHE A 26 23.04 -1.62 -21.29
CA PHE A 26 22.21 -1.71 -20.09
C PHE A 26 23.06 -2.32 -18.98
N SER A 27 23.50 -1.50 -18.04
CA SER A 27 23.98 -1.98 -16.76
C SER A 27 22.85 -2.79 -16.11
N ALA A 28 23.14 -4.05 -15.76
CA ALA A 28 22.22 -4.87 -14.99
C ALA A 28 21.78 -4.08 -13.73
N PRO A 29 20.49 -4.07 -13.37
CA PRO A 29 20.05 -3.41 -12.14
C PRO A 29 20.80 -4.05 -10.97
N LYS A 30 21.44 -3.21 -10.15
CA LYS A 30 22.05 -3.65 -8.89
C LYS A 30 20.96 -4.34 -8.09
N THR A 31 21.13 -5.64 -7.83
CA THR A 31 20.29 -6.38 -6.88
C THR A 31 20.24 -5.60 -5.58
N ALA A 32 19.04 -5.17 -5.20
CA ALA A 32 18.83 -4.50 -3.93
C ALA A 32 19.34 -5.42 -2.83
N LYS A 33 20.35 -4.95 -2.06
CA LYS A 33 20.91 -5.69 -0.93
C LYS A 33 19.74 -5.98 0.01
N ALA A 34 19.48 -7.24 0.31
CA ALA A 34 18.37 -7.68 1.13
C ALA A 34 18.32 -6.84 2.43
N ALA A 35 17.32 -5.99 2.56
CA ALA A 35 17.03 -5.31 3.80
C ALA A 35 16.71 -6.39 4.85
N SER A 36 17.06 -6.17 6.12
CA SER A 36 16.71 -7.12 7.16
C SER A 36 15.18 -7.22 7.27
N PHE A 37 14.66 -8.45 7.26
CA PHE A 37 13.21 -8.69 7.38
C PHE A 37 12.68 -8.13 8.69
N VAL A 38 11.71 -7.22 8.61
CA VAL A 38 11.04 -6.63 9.79
C VAL A 38 9.81 -7.48 10.14
N ASN A 39 9.79 -7.99 11.36
CA ASN A 39 8.73 -8.88 11.84
C ASN A 39 7.54 -8.07 12.37
N LEU A 40 6.66 -7.61 11.46
CA LEU A 40 5.48 -6.81 11.80
C LEU A 40 4.35 -7.68 12.35
N ASN A 41 3.74 -7.28 13.46
CA ASN A 41 2.51 -7.90 13.97
C ASN A 41 1.27 -7.43 13.19
N GLN A 42 0.07 -7.94 13.56
CA GLN A 42 -1.19 -7.62 12.88
C GLN A 42 -1.44 -6.12 12.75
N SER A 43 -1.39 -5.36 13.83
CA SER A 43 -1.69 -3.92 13.80
C SER A 43 -0.64 -3.13 13.01
N GLN A 44 0.62 -3.55 13.09
CA GLN A 44 1.72 -2.93 12.35
C GLN A 44 1.58 -3.17 10.85
N ILE A 45 1.32 -4.41 10.41
CA ILE A 45 1.17 -4.70 8.97
C ILE A 45 -0.09 -4.05 8.40
N THR A 46 -1.22 -4.06 9.11
CA THR A 46 -2.46 -3.40 8.69
C THR A 46 -2.24 -1.88 8.54
N SER A 47 -1.57 -1.27 9.50
CA SER A 47 -1.22 0.15 9.43
C SER A 47 -0.25 0.46 8.29
N ALA A 48 0.74 -0.39 8.06
CA ALA A 48 1.76 -0.19 7.05
C ALA A 48 1.20 -0.33 5.63
N MET A 49 0.37 -1.34 5.37
CA MET A 49 -0.26 -1.55 4.07
C MET A 49 -1.29 -0.47 3.72
N GLY A 50 -2.01 0.08 4.71
CA GLY A 50 -2.95 1.19 4.53
C GLY A 50 -3.98 0.93 3.43
N ALA A 51 -4.25 1.94 2.58
CA ALA A 51 -5.05 1.75 1.38
C ALA A 51 -4.18 1.33 0.20
N GLY A 52 -4.67 0.39 -0.60
CA GLY A 52 -3.97 -0.16 -1.75
C GLY A 52 -4.69 0.03 -3.08
N TRP A 53 -4.02 -0.38 -4.14
CA TRP A 53 -4.47 -0.30 -5.52
C TRP A 53 -4.10 -1.59 -6.27
N ASN A 54 -5.01 -2.10 -7.11
CA ASN A 54 -4.75 -3.26 -7.95
C ASN A 54 -4.14 -2.85 -9.30
N LEU A 55 -3.07 -3.51 -9.69
CA LEU A 55 -2.50 -3.46 -11.04
C LEU A 55 -3.26 -4.47 -11.92
N GLY A 56 -4.58 -4.32 -12.03
CA GLY A 56 -5.46 -5.28 -12.68
C GLY A 56 -5.44 -5.20 -14.22
N ASN A 57 -5.87 -6.27 -14.86
CA ASN A 57 -5.90 -6.46 -16.31
C ASN A 57 -4.53 -6.32 -17.00
N GLN A 58 -3.45 -6.79 -16.32
CA GLN A 58 -2.09 -6.79 -16.87
C GLN A 58 -1.41 -8.16 -16.75
N LEU A 59 -0.77 -8.51 -15.61
CA LEU A 59 -0.08 -9.80 -15.53
C LEU A 59 -1.03 -11.01 -15.41
N GLU A 60 -2.29 -10.79 -15.11
CA GLU A 60 -3.34 -11.81 -15.21
C GLU A 60 -4.01 -11.86 -16.59
N ALA A 61 -3.83 -10.83 -17.40
CA ALA A 61 -4.37 -10.80 -18.77
C ALA A 61 -3.76 -11.91 -19.62
N SER A 62 -4.58 -12.53 -20.45
CA SER A 62 -4.17 -13.64 -21.31
C SER A 62 -4.86 -13.62 -22.66
N LEU A 63 -4.24 -14.28 -23.62
CA LEU A 63 -4.82 -14.55 -24.94
C LEU A 63 -4.57 -16.02 -25.28
N ASN A 64 -5.63 -16.75 -25.63
CA ASN A 64 -5.57 -18.18 -25.96
C ASN A 64 -4.80 -18.99 -24.90
N GLY A 65 -5.10 -18.78 -23.63
CA GLY A 65 -4.48 -19.46 -22.50
C GLY A 65 -3.03 -19.07 -22.20
N THR A 66 -2.50 -18.03 -22.84
CA THR A 66 -1.12 -17.56 -22.59
C THR A 66 -1.12 -16.18 -21.94
N PRO A 67 -0.59 -16.02 -20.73
CA PRO A 67 -0.48 -14.73 -20.08
C PRO A 67 0.40 -13.74 -20.85
N ASN A 68 -0.12 -12.52 -20.99
CA ASN A 68 0.61 -11.40 -21.59
C ASN A 68 0.00 -10.08 -21.09
N GLU A 69 0.83 -9.24 -20.48
CA GLU A 69 0.43 -8.00 -19.80
C GLU A 69 -0.30 -6.96 -20.68
N THR A 70 -0.29 -7.14 -22.00
CA THR A 70 -0.95 -6.22 -22.95
C THR A 70 -2.19 -6.83 -23.63
N SER A 71 -2.53 -8.09 -23.35
CA SER A 71 -3.60 -8.83 -24.06
C SER A 71 -4.99 -8.22 -23.91
N TRP A 72 -5.24 -7.50 -22.81
CA TRP A 72 -6.55 -6.86 -22.55
C TRP A 72 -6.50 -5.33 -22.74
N GLY A 73 -5.56 -4.84 -23.57
CA GLY A 73 -5.51 -3.44 -24.03
C GLY A 73 -4.73 -2.48 -23.14
N ASN A 74 -4.17 -2.94 -22.02
CA ASN A 74 -3.29 -2.13 -21.22
C ASN A 74 -1.86 -2.08 -21.81
N PRO A 75 -1.11 -0.98 -21.60
CA PRO A 75 0.30 -0.90 -22.02
C PRO A 75 1.20 -1.72 -21.10
N THR A 76 2.42 -1.98 -21.55
CA THR A 76 3.47 -2.60 -20.71
C THR A 76 3.66 -1.81 -19.42
N ILE A 77 3.70 -2.53 -18.29
CA ILE A 77 3.90 -1.93 -16.95
C ILE A 77 5.25 -1.22 -16.89
N ASN A 78 5.25 0.00 -16.39
CA ASN A 78 6.45 0.83 -16.28
C ASN A 78 6.58 1.51 -14.91
N ALA A 79 7.80 1.93 -14.58
CA ALA A 79 8.11 2.53 -13.28
C ALA A 79 7.39 3.88 -13.04
N ASN A 80 7.03 4.61 -14.09
CA ASN A 80 6.33 5.90 -13.94
C ASN A 80 4.92 5.70 -13.39
N LEU A 81 4.19 4.68 -13.86
CA LEU A 81 2.88 4.32 -13.31
C LEU A 81 3.00 3.97 -11.82
N ILE A 82 3.95 3.08 -11.46
CA ILE A 82 4.14 2.65 -10.07
C ILE A 82 4.47 3.84 -9.16
N LYS A 83 5.35 4.73 -9.63
CA LYS A 83 5.67 5.97 -8.92
C LYS A 83 4.45 6.91 -8.78
N ALA A 84 3.61 7.00 -9.81
CA ALA A 84 2.38 7.79 -9.75
C ALA A 84 1.39 7.25 -8.71
N VAL A 85 1.22 5.93 -8.62
CA VAL A 85 0.39 5.25 -7.61
C VAL A 85 0.91 5.57 -6.20
N LYS A 86 2.23 5.46 -5.97
CA LYS A 86 2.84 5.83 -4.68
C LYS A 86 2.63 7.31 -4.35
N ASN A 87 2.87 8.19 -5.32
CA ASN A 87 2.72 9.64 -5.14
C ASN A 87 1.27 10.06 -4.87
N ALA A 88 0.30 9.31 -5.38
CA ALA A 88 -1.11 9.52 -5.11
C ALA A 88 -1.53 9.13 -3.67
N GLY A 89 -0.63 8.48 -2.91
CA GLY A 89 -0.82 8.18 -1.49
C GLY A 89 -1.16 6.73 -1.18
N PHE A 90 -1.21 5.83 -2.17
CA PHE A 90 -1.36 4.40 -1.94
C PHE A 90 -0.10 3.80 -1.30
N ARG A 91 -0.29 2.82 -0.41
CA ARG A 91 0.80 2.18 0.35
C ARG A 91 1.02 0.73 -0.01
N SER A 92 0.03 0.09 -0.61
CA SER A 92 0.12 -1.27 -1.10
C SER A 92 -0.38 -1.38 -2.53
N ILE A 93 0.14 -2.39 -3.23
CA ILE A 93 -0.26 -2.73 -4.58
C ILE A 93 -0.50 -4.24 -4.64
N ARG A 94 -1.67 -4.64 -5.17
CA ARG A 94 -1.93 -6.02 -5.50
C ARG A 94 -1.69 -6.20 -6.99
N ILE A 95 -0.89 -7.19 -7.33
CA ILE A 95 -0.50 -7.55 -8.68
C ILE A 95 -1.13 -8.91 -8.98
N PRO A 96 -2.31 -8.94 -9.62
CA PRO A 96 -2.87 -10.17 -10.15
C PRO A 96 -1.90 -10.81 -11.15
N VAL A 97 -1.65 -12.12 -11.03
CA VAL A 97 -0.75 -12.85 -11.94
C VAL A 97 -1.39 -14.17 -12.35
N SER A 98 -1.49 -14.43 -13.64
CA SER A 98 -1.85 -15.74 -14.17
C SER A 98 -0.64 -16.47 -14.70
N TYR A 99 -0.63 -17.78 -14.56
CA TYR A 99 0.47 -18.62 -15.03
C TYR A 99 0.04 -19.50 -16.22
N LEU A 100 -1.18 -20.07 -16.22
CA LEU A 100 -1.82 -20.74 -17.36
C LEU A 100 -0.84 -21.54 -18.25
N GLY A 101 -0.77 -21.21 -19.55
CA GLY A 101 0.14 -21.80 -20.53
C GLY A 101 1.64 -21.47 -20.33
N LYS A 102 2.00 -20.68 -19.30
CA LYS A 102 3.41 -20.50 -18.88
C LYS A 102 3.91 -21.63 -18.00
N ILE A 103 3.07 -22.60 -17.64
CA ILE A 103 3.44 -23.79 -16.89
C ILE A 103 3.62 -24.95 -17.90
N SER A 104 4.80 -25.57 -17.89
CA SER A 104 5.09 -26.72 -18.75
C SER A 104 4.19 -27.93 -18.43
N SER A 105 3.93 -28.76 -19.43
CA SER A 105 3.17 -30.01 -19.29
C SER A 105 3.99 -31.17 -18.71
N ASN A 106 5.30 -30.96 -18.44
CA ASN A 106 6.14 -31.99 -17.84
C ASN A 106 5.75 -32.25 -16.37
N SER A 107 6.22 -33.36 -15.80
CA SER A 107 5.91 -33.78 -14.43
C SER A 107 6.39 -32.81 -13.34
N ASN A 108 7.27 -31.86 -13.68
CA ASN A 108 7.79 -30.85 -12.74
C ASN A 108 6.97 -29.56 -12.75
N TYR A 109 6.02 -29.40 -13.71
CA TYR A 109 5.21 -28.20 -13.85
C TYR A 109 6.04 -26.91 -13.84
N THR A 110 7.13 -26.89 -14.64
CA THR A 110 8.08 -25.76 -14.65
C THR A 110 7.42 -24.51 -15.19
N ILE A 111 7.47 -23.43 -14.43
CA ILE A 111 7.00 -22.11 -14.87
C ILE A 111 8.08 -21.50 -15.78
N ASP A 112 7.64 -20.88 -16.89
CA ASP A 112 8.52 -20.15 -17.81
C ASP A 112 9.35 -19.11 -17.05
N SER A 113 10.67 -19.23 -17.17
CA SER A 113 11.62 -18.38 -16.45
C SER A 113 11.55 -16.91 -16.90
N SER A 114 11.23 -16.64 -18.15
CA SER A 114 11.06 -15.29 -18.69
C SER A 114 9.83 -14.62 -18.05
N TRP A 115 8.76 -15.39 -17.87
CA TRP A 115 7.56 -14.91 -17.18
C TRP A 115 7.82 -14.60 -15.70
N LEU A 116 8.45 -15.52 -14.97
CA LEU A 116 8.86 -15.26 -13.59
C LEU A 116 9.81 -14.06 -13.46
N ASN A 117 10.72 -13.87 -14.42
CA ASN A 117 11.59 -12.69 -14.48
C ASN A 117 10.76 -11.42 -14.63
N ARG A 118 9.71 -11.43 -15.48
CA ARG A 118 8.83 -10.28 -15.65
C ARG A 118 8.03 -9.96 -14.39
N VAL A 119 7.44 -10.98 -13.76
CA VAL A 119 6.76 -10.82 -12.45
C VAL A 119 7.71 -10.19 -11.44
N GLN A 120 8.93 -10.69 -11.34
CA GLN A 120 9.94 -10.14 -10.42
C GLN A 120 10.28 -8.69 -10.72
N GLN A 121 10.48 -8.32 -11.99
CA GLN A 121 10.74 -6.92 -12.36
C GLN A 121 9.63 -5.98 -11.89
N VAL A 122 8.36 -6.39 -12.00
CA VAL A 122 7.22 -5.57 -11.55
C VAL A 122 7.20 -5.47 -10.03
N VAL A 123 7.44 -6.58 -9.31
CA VAL A 123 7.57 -6.58 -7.85
C VAL A 123 8.70 -5.65 -7.40
N ASP A 124 9.86 -5.73 -8.06
CA ASP A 124 11.03 -4.89 -7.74
C ASP A 124 10.74 -3.39 -7.94
N MET A 125 10.02 -3.02 -9.03
CA MET A 125 9.57 -1.64 -9.24
C MET A 125 8.67 -1.15 -8.09
N CYS A 126 7.79 -1.99 -7.58
CA CYS A 126 6.89 -1.64 -6.50
C CYS A 126 7.63 -1.48 -5.16
N ILE A 127 8.50 -2.43 -4.81
CA ILE A 127 9.29 -2.39 -3.57
C ILE A 127 10.29 -1.22 -3.60
N ALA A 128 10.89 -0.92 -4.77
CA ALA A 128 11.77 0.23 -4.93
C ALA A 128 11.06 1.58 -4.69
N ASN A 129 9.72 1.60 -4.80
CA ASN A 129 8.86 2.73 -4.44
C ASN A 129 8.25 2.60 -3.04
N ASP A 130 8.78 1.71 -2.18
CA ASP A 130 8.31 1.52 -0.81
C ASP A 130 6.80 1.21 -0.75
N LEU A 131 6.34 0.29 -1.60
CA LEU A 131 4.99 -0.26 -1.60
C LEU A 131 5.00 -1.67 -1.02
N TYR A 132 4.01 -2.00 -0.20
CA TYR A 132 3.69 -3.38 0.11
C TYR A 132 3.08 -4.03 -1.13
N VAL A 133 3.51 -5.23 -1.44
CA VAL A 133 3.17 -5.92 -2.69
C VAL A 133 2.48 -7.23 -2.39
N ILE A 134 1.35 -7.49 -3.02
CA ILE A 134 0.67 -8.79 -3.01
C ILE A 134 0.79 -9.38 -4.41
N ILE A 135 1.26 -10.61 -4.54
CA ILE A 135 1.18 -11.40 -5.78
C ILE A 135 0.39 -12.67 -5.53
N ASN A 136 -0.33 -13.14 -6.53
CA ASN A 136 -1.20 -14.31 -6.41
C ASN A 136 -1.12 -15.25 -7.62
N MET A 137 -1.99 -16.26 -7.63
CA MET A 137 -2.37 -17.07 -8.77
C MET A 137 -3.82 -16.69 -9.12
N HIS A 138 -4.04 -15.97 -10.23
CA HIS A 138 -5.30 -15.26 -10.48
C HIS A 138 -6.23 -15.99 -11.47
N GLY A 139 -5.96 -15.89 -12.77
CA GLY A 139 -6.84 -16.44 -13.80
C GLY A 139 -6.77 -17.95 -13.97
N ASP A 140 -5.83 -18.60 -13.28
CA ASP A 140 -5.63 -20.04 -13.31
C ASP A 140 -6.84 -20.82 -12.77
N GLY A 141 -7.66 -20.19 -11.90
CA GLY A 141 -8.89 -20.74 -11.30
C GLY A 141 -10.18 -20.37 -12.04
N TYR A 142 -10.14 -19.60 -13.12
CA TYR A 142 -11.35 -19.19 -13.81
C TYR A 142 -11.74 -20.16 -14.93
N HIS A 143 -12.94 -20.75 -14.84
CA HIS A 143 -13.54 -21.56 -15.92
C HIS A 143 -13.75 -20.78 -17.23
N SER A 144 -13.85 -19.45 -17.15
CA SER A 144 -14.05 -18.56 -18.30
C SER A 144 -12.76 -18.14 -18.98
N VAL A 145 -11.60 -18.53 -18.45
CA VAL A 145 -10.28 -18.20 -19.00
C VAL A 145 -9.68 -19.42 -19.69
N ASP A 146 -9.30 -19.27 -20.95
CA ASP A 146 -8.62 -20.33 -21.69
C ASP A 146 -7.36 -20.78 -20.96
N GLY A 147 -7.18 -22.11 -20.80
CA GLY A 147 -6.04 -22.69 -20.11
C GLY A 147 -6.14 -22.69 -18.58
N GLY A 148 -7.30 -22.32 -18.03
CA GLY A 148 -7.60 -22.48 -16.60
C GLY A 148 -7.46 -23.93 -16.17
N TRP A 149 -6.99 -24.16 -14.94
CA TRP A 149 -6.68 -25.51 -14.47
C TRP A 149 -6.83 -25.69 -12.95
N LEU A 150 -6.81 -24.61 -12.20
CA LEU A 150 -6.90 -24.62 -10.73
C LEU A 150 -8.38 -24.62 -10.33
N PHE A 151 -9.07 -25.76 -10.49
CA PHE A 151 -10.51 -25.85 -10.27
C PHE A 151 -10.84 -26.66 -9.03
N CYS A 152 -11.56 -26.05 -8.08
CA CYS A 152 -12.00 -26.74 -6.86
C CYS A 152 -13.01 -27.87 -7.14
N ASP A 153 -13.74 -27.81 -8.24
CA ASP A 153 -14.68 -28.80 -8.72
C ASP A 153 -14.08 -29.82 -9.72
N GLY A 154 -12.79 -29.62 -10.08
CA GLY A 154 -12.09 -30.48 -11.02
C GLY A 154 -12.05 -31.95 -10.57
N SER A 155 -12.24 -32.89 -11.49
CA SER A 155 -12.33 -34.33 -11.19
C SER A 155 -11.02 -34.94 -10.67
N ASN A 156 -9.87 -34.41 -11.08
CA ASN A 156 -8.54 -34.90 -10.66
C ASN A 156 -7.86 -33.97 -9.65
N GLN A 157 -8.39 -33.89 -8.45
CA GLN A 157 -7.85 -33.06 -7.37
C GLN A 157 -6.40 -33.43 -7.01
N THR A 158 -5.98 -34.69 -7.19
CA THR A 158 -4.59 -35.11 -6.94
C THR A 158 -3.61 -34.42 -7.88
N ALA A 159 -3.92 -34.38 -9.17
CA ALA A 159 -3.08 -33.71 -10.17
C ALA A 159 -3.09 -32.17 -9.98
N ILE A 160 -4.26 -31.59 -9.72
CA ILE A 160 -4.39 -30.15 -9.43
C ILE A 160 -3.52 -29.74 -8.25
N ARG A 161 -3.60 -30.46 -7.14
CA ARG A 161 -2.80 -30.20 -5.93
C ARG A 161 -1.29 -30.37 -6.17
N ALA A 162 -0.90 -31.39 -6.95
CA ALA A 162 0.50 -31.60 -7.29
C ALA A 162 1.06 -30.44 -8.13
N LYS A 163 0.32 -30.01 -9.16
CA LYS A 163 0.66 -28.85 -9.99
C LYS A 163 0.71 -27.57 -9.18
N TYR A 164 -0.29 -27.31 -8.36
CA TYR A 164 -0.37 -26.14 -7.49
C TYR A 164 0.81 -26.03 -6.51
N LYS A 165 1.15 -27.15 -5.84
CA LYS A 165 2.33 -27.25 -4.97
C LYS A 165 3.62 -26.97 -5.71
N ALA A 166 3.80 -27.55 -6.90
CA ALA A 166 5.01 -27.35 -7.71
C ALA A 166 5.17 -25.89 -8.16
N CYS A 167 4.08 -25.23 -8.56
CA CYS A 167 4.09 -23.83 -8.95
C CYS A 167 4.43 -22.92 -7.76
N TRP A 168 3.74 -23.08 -6.62
CA TRP A 168 4.02 -22.27 -5.43
C TRP A 168 5.44 -22.50 -4.88
N LYS A 169 5.99 -23.71 -4.98
CA LYS A 169 7.38 -23.96 -4.61
C LYS A 169 8.35 -23.11 -5.44
N GLN A 170 8.13 -23.00 -6.75
CA GLN A 170 8.98 -22.21 -7.65
C GLN A 170 8.84 -20.71 -7.35
N ILE A 171 7.60 -20.21 -7.22
CA ILE A 171 7.32 -18.81 -6.86
C ILE A 171 7.96 -18.48 -5.51
N ALA A 172 7.69 -19.26 -4.48
CA ALA A 172 8.20 -19.02 -3.14
C ALA A 172 9.75 -19.06 -3.08
N THR A 173 10.39 -19.99 -3.80
CA THR A 173 11.85 -20.08 -3.89
C THR A 173 12.43 -18.85 -4.59
N ARG A 174 11.80 -18.38 -5.67
CA ARG A 174 12.22 -17.17 -6.39
C ARG A 174 12.29 -15.95 -5.50
N PHE A 175 11.31 -15.80 -4.62
CA PHE A 175 11.12 -14.61 -3.78
C PHE A 175 11.53 -14.82 -2.31
N GLN A 176 12.23 -15.90 -1.97
CA GLN A 176 12.55 -16.26 -0.57
C GLN A 176 13.39 -15.22 0.19
N SER A 177 14.20 -14.42 -0.52
CA SER A 177 15.04 -13.38 0.07
C SER A 177 14.35 -12.03 0.24
N TYR A 178 13.15 -11.85 -0.33
CA TYR A 178 12.39 -10.60 -0.23
C TYR A 178 11.93 -10.36 1.21
N ASP A 179 11.93 -9.09 1.61
CA ASP A 179 11.56 -8.69 2.96
C ASP A 179 10.03 -8.69 3.21
N GLN A 180 9.59 -8.05 4.28
CA GLN A 180 8.18 -8.00 4.70
C GLN A 180 7.26 -7.22 3.75
N HIS A 181 7.79 -6.49 2.77
CA HIS A 181 6.95 -5.78 1.80
C HIS A 181 6.23 -6.72 0.83
N LEU A 182 6.76 -7.92 0.60
CA LEU A 182 6.12 -8.89 -0.29
C LEU A 182 5.24 -9.87 0.47
N ILE A 183 3.99 -9.99 0.07
CA ILE A 183 2.96 -10.88 0.59
C ILE A 183 2.53 -11.82 -0.53
N PHE A 184 2.26 -13.08 -0.22
CA PHE A 184 1.72 -14.04 -1.17
C PHE A 184 0.24 -14.30 -0.87
N GLU A 185 -0.59 -14.25 -1.90
CA GLU A 185 -2.00 -14.65 -1.88
C GLU A 185 -2.16 -15.95 -2.64
N SER A 186 -2.76 -16.96 -2.00
CA SER A 186 -2.75 -18.34 -2.50
C SER A 186 -3.42 -18.50 -3.86
N MET A 187 -4.58 -17.90 -4.05
CA MET A 187 -5.38 -17.89 -5.27
C MET A 187 -6.31 -16.67 -5.26
N ASN A 188 -7.07 -16.47 -6.34
CA ASN A 188 -8.05 -15.39 -6.43
C ASN A 188 -9.45 -15.84 -5.99
N GLU A 189 -10.45 -15.67 -6.82
CA GLU A 189 -11.88 -15.97 -6.61
C GLU A 189 -12.20 -17.42 -7.01
N GLU A 190 -11.68 -18.38 -6.25
CA GLU A 190 -11.87 -19.80 -6.55
C GLU A 190 -13.26 -20.28 -6.13
N PHE A 191 -14.00 -20.85 -7.05
CA PHE A 191 -15.31 -21.49 -6.85
C PHE A 191 -15.66 -22.35 -8.08
N ASP A 192 -16.80 -23.03 -8.07
CA ASP A 192 -17.24 -23.94 -9.16
C ASP A 192 -17.88 -23.23 -10.37
N GLY A 193 -17.74 -21.92 -10.46
CA GLY A 193 -18.35 -21.10 -11.56
C GLY A 193 -19.85 -20.89 -11.40
N THR A 194 -20.47 -21.44 -10.36
CA THR A 194 -21.91 -21.33 -10.11
C THR A 194 -22.18 -20.39 -8.94
N TYR A 195 -22.91 -19.32 -9.20
CA TYR A 195 -23.31 -18.39 -8.13
C TYR A 195 -24.47 -18.97 -7.34
N GLY A 196 -24.21 -19.29 -6.08
CA GLY A 196 -25.17 -19.88 -5.15
C GLY A 196 -24.50 -20.38 -3.89
N THR A 197 -25.20 -21.18 -3.09
CA THR A 197 -24.64 -21.74 -1.87
C THR A 197 -23.44 -22.63 -2.17
N PRO A 198 -22.29 -22.41 -1.50
CA PRO A 198 -21.08 -23.20 -1.73
C PRO A 198 -21.30 -24.71 -1.57
N ASN A 199 -20.76 -25.49 -2.49
CA ASN A 199 -20.65 -26.93 -2.35
C ASN A 199 -19.59 -27.26 -1.31
N ARG A 200 -19.94 -27.99 -0.25
CA ARG A 200 -19.01 -28.29 0.86
C ARG A 200 -17.80 -29.13 0.43
N THR A 201 -17.96 -30.03 -0.53
CA THR A 201 -16.84 -30.84 -1.06
C THR A 201 -15.85 -29.96 -1.83
N TYR A 202 -16.34 -29.07 -2.68
CA TYR A 202 -15.50 -28.16 -3.43
C TYR A 202 -14.85 -27.10 -2.51
N TYR A 203 -15.56 -26.66 -1.49
CA TYR A 203 -14.99 -25.78 -0.48
C TYR A 203 -13.85 -26.46 0.30
N GLU A 204 -14.01 -27.76 0.60
CA GLU A 204 -12.95 -28.55 1.22
C GLU A 204 -11.70 -28.61 0.32
N ASN A 205 -11.87 -28.71 -1.01
CA ASN A 205 -10.74 -28.64 -1.95
C ASN A 205 -10.01 -27.30 -1.88
N ILE A 206 -10.74 -26.18 -1.75
CA ILE A 206 -10.14 -24.83 -1.53
C ILE A 206 -9.36 -24.82 -0.22
N ASN A 207 -9.90 -25.34 0.89
CA ASN A 207 -9.19 -25.44 2.16
C ASN A 207 -7.89 -26.23 2.06
N GLN A 208 -7.91 -27.35 1.31
CA GLN A 208 -6.72 -28.18 1.10
C GLN A 208 -5.67 -27.47 0.23
N LEU A 209 -6.09 -26.72 -0.80
CA LEU A 209 -5.19 -25.88 -1.59
C LEU A 209 -4.55 -24.79 -0.72
N ASN A 210 -5.32 -24.12 0.13
CA ASN A 210 -4.82 -23.15 1.10
C ASN A 210 -3.80 -23.77 2.07
N GLN A 211 -4.05 -25.00 2.57
CA GLN A 211 -3.09 -25.70 3.43
C GLN A 211 -1.80 -26.05 2.68
N ILE A 212 -1.90 -26.58 1.45
CA ILE A 212 -0.75 -26.89 0.59
C ILE A 212 0.08 -25.63 0.33
N PHE A 213 -0.57 -24.49 0.07
CA PHE A 213 0.09 -23.21 -0.11
C PHE A 213 0.90 -22.81 1.12
N VAL A 214 0.28 -22.79 2.30
CA VAL A 214 0.94 -22.42 3.55
C VAL A 214 2.16 -23.30 3.78
N ASP A 215 2.00 -24.63 3.75
CA ASP A 215 3.08 -25.58 3.99
C ASP A 215 4.21 -25.43 2.99
N THR A 216 3.89 -25.28 1.70
CA THR A 216 4.87 -25.14 0.62
C THR A 216 5.67 -23.85 0.76
N VAL A 217 5.02 -22.73 1.03
CA VAL A 217 5.70 -21.45 1.20
C VAL A 217 6.58 -21.48 2.44
N ARG A 218 6.06 -21.90 3.60
CA ARG A 218 6.82 -21.95 4.86
C ARG A 218 8.10 -22.77 4.76
N THR A 219 8.05 -23.90 4.05
CA THR A 219 9.19 -24.82 3.90
C THR A 219 10.12 -24.48 2.75
N SER A 220 9.84 -23.44 1.96
CA SER A 220 10.68 -23.05 0.82
C SER A 220 11.93 -22.23 1.18
N GLY A 221 12.10 -21.89 2.46
CA GLY A 221 13.33 -21.27 3.00
C GLY A 221 13.29 -19.74 3.03
N GLY A 222 14.38 -19.14 3.50
CA GLY A 222 14.56 -17.70 3.61
C GLY A 222 13.51 -17.01 4.48
N ASN A 223 13.05 -15.83 4.05
CA ASN A 223 12.05 -15.04 4.76
C ASN A 223 10.62 -15.60 4.66
N ASN A 224 10.41 -16.63 3.84
CA ASN A 224 9.10 -17.25 3.67
C ASN A 224 8.57 -17.90 4.96
N ALA A 225 9.45 -18.34 5.85
CA ALA A 225 9.07 -18.83 7.18
C ALA A 225 8.41 -17.77 8.08
N LYS A 226 8.54 -16.47 7.75
CA LYS A 226 8.02 -15.34 8.54
C LYS A 226 7.02 -14.46 7.78
N ARG A 227 6.95 -14.61 6.45
CA ARG A 227 6.15 -13.78 5.55
C ARG A 227 4.66 -13.87 5.87
N TRP A 228 3.94 -12.77 5.73
CA TRP A 228 2.49 -12.78 5.73
C TRP A 228 1.97 -13.52 4.49
N LEU A 229 1.01 -14.42 4.68
CA LEU A 229 0.34 -15.19 3.65
C LEU A 229 -1.14 -14.85 3.66
N MET A 230 -1.77 -14.71 2.49
CA MET A 230 -3.14 -14.29 2.32
C MET A 230 -3.95 -15.40 1.68
N LEU A 231 -5.13 -15.69 2.21
CA LEU A 231 -5.94 -16.86 1.87
C LEU A 231 -7.39 -16.44 1.57
N PRO A 232 -7.95 -16.79 0.40
CA PRO A 232 -9.36 -16.58 0.10
C PRO A 232 -10.23 -17.71 0.63
N GLY A 233 -11.49 -17.38 0.91
CA GLY A 233 -12.58 -18.33 0.96
C GLY A 233 -13.25 -18.50 -0.41
N TRP A 234 -14.43 -19.14 -0.43
CA TRP A 234 -15.22 -19.37 -1.63
C TRP A 234 -15.54 -18.06 -2.36
N ASN A 235 -15.05 -17.95 -3.60
CA ASN A 235 -15.24 -16.77 -4.45
C ASN A 235 -14.94 -15.43 -3.75
N THR A 236 -13.99 -15.44 -2.80
CA THR A 236 -13.68 -14.27 -1.94
C THR A 236 -14.90 -13.59 -1.30
N ASN A 237 -16.05 -14.26 -1.31
CA ASN A 237 -17.31 -13.73 -0.80
C ASN A 237 -17.30 -13.67 0.73
N ILE A 238 -17.66 -12.50 1.29
CA ILE A 238 -17.64 -12.27 2.74
C ILE A 238 -18.57 -13.23 3.47
N ASN A 239 -19.83 -13.37 3.00
CA ASN A 239 -20.82 -14.22 3.69
C ASN A 239 -20.39 -15.69 3.71
N TYR A 240 -19.81 -16.17 2.60
CA TYR A 240 -19.34 -17.55 2.50
C TYR A 240 -18.03 -17.81 3.24
N THR A 241 -17.26 -16.76 3.52
CA THR A 241 -16.02 -16.85 4.30
C THR A 241 -16.29 -16.75 5.81
N VAL A 242 -17.26 -15.91 6.22
CA VAL A 242 -17.61 -15.70 7.63
C VAL A 242 -18.58 -16.75 8.16
N GLY A 243 -19.57 -17.14 7.35
CA GLY A 243 -20.64 -18.06 7.74
C GLY A 243 -20.20 -19.53 7.83
N ASP A 244 -21.13 -20.38 8.19
CA ASP A 244 -20.89 -21.84 8.30
C ASP A 244 -21.03 -22.56 6.95
N TYR A 245 -20.19 -22.17 6.00
CA TYR A 245 -20.16 -22.78 4.67
C TYR A 245 -18.96 -23.71 4.45
N GLY A 246 -18.01 -23.74 5.40
CA GLY A 246 -16.88 -24.66 5.36
C GLY A 246 -15.49 -24.02 5.36
N PHE A 247 -15.37 -22.68 5.35
CA PHE A 247 -14.05 -22.01 5.43
C PHE A 247 -13.29 -22.40 6.70
N ARG A 248 -12.02 -22.75 6.54
CA ARG A 248 -11.08 -23.00 7.63
C ARG A 248 -9.77 -22.28 7.40
N VAL A 249 -9.28 -21.62 8.45
CA VAL A 249 -7.91 -21.10 8.43
C VAL A 249 -6.95 -22.28 8.56
N PRO A 250 -5.97 -22.45 7.64
CA PRO A 250 -4.98 -23.51 7.72
C PRO A 250 -4.14 -23.46 9.00
N THR A 251 -3.59 -24.61 9.38
CA THR A 251 -2.52 -24.66 10.38
C THR A 251 -1.24 -24.05 9.82
N ASP A 252 -0.49 -23.32 10.66
CA ASP A 252 0.74 -22.62 10.26
C ASP A 252 1.91 -22.99 11.20
N ASN A 253 2.13 -24.30 11.38
CA ASN A 253 3.10 -24.83 12.35
C ASN A 253 4.56 -24.53 12.00
N ASN A 254 4.84 -24.27 10.72
CA ASN A 254 6.18 -23.96 10.23
C ASN A 254 6.48 -22.45 10.23
N CYS A 255 5.58 -21.61 10.76
CA CYS A 255 5.82 -20.19 10.90
C CYS A 255 6.79 -19.90 12.05
N THR A 256 7.89 -19.20 11.76
CA THR A 256 8.93 -18.87 12.76
C THR A 256 8.86 -17.41 13.26
N ALA A 257 7.76 -16.71 12.96
CA ALA A 257 7.61 -15.30 13.28
C ALA A 257 7.22 -15.01 14.76
N GLY A 258 6.93 -16.03 15.55
CA GLY A 258 6.48 -15.87 16.93
C GLY A 258 5.04 -15.36 17.07
N GLY A 259 4.17 -15.63 16.08
CA GLY A 259 2.77 -15.24 16.06
C GLY A 259 2.11 -15.52 14.72
N LYS A 260 0.81 -15.23 14.62
CA LYS A 260 0.04 -15.44 13.39
C LYS A 260 0.60 -14.63 12.22
N ARG A 261 0.68 -15.25 11.04
CA ARG A 261 1.15 -14.64 9.79
C ARG A 261 0.24 -15.00 8.60
N ILE A 262 -1.04 -15.17 8.88
CA ILE A 262 -2.08 -15.43 7.89
C ILE A 262 -3.04 -14.24 7.86
N MET A 263 -3.38 -13.78 6.67
CA MET A 263 -4.40 -12.80 6.34
C MET A 263 -5.55 -13.50 5.60
N ILE A 264 -6.75 -12.97 5.71
CA ILE A 264 -7.92 -13.46 4.99
C ILE A 264 -8.20 -12.52 3.82
N SER A 265 -8.38 -13.09 2.62
CA SER A 265 -8.75 -12.35 1.40
C SER A 265 -10.25 -12.41 1.18
N VAL A 266 -10.88 -11.25 1.01
CA VAL A 266 -12.26 -11.12 0.56
C VAL A 266 -12.37 -9.97 -0.43
N HIS A 267 -13.39 -10.00 -1.30
CA HIS A 267 -13.69 -8.91 -2.22
C HIS A 267 -15.04 -8.27 -1.86
N TYR A 268 -15.24 -7.00 -2.24
CA TYR A 268 -16.45 -6.27 -1.90
C TYR A 268 -16.94 -5.43 -3.08
N TYR A 269 -17.95 -5.94 -3.77
CA TYR A 269 -18.61 -5.26 -4.88
C TYR A 269 -20.13 -5.17 -4.68
N ASP A 270 -20.54 -5.02 -3.42
CA ASP A 270 -21.97 -4.96 -3.07
C ASP A 270 -22.48 -3.51 -2.95
N PRO A 271 -23.61 -3.19 -3.60
CA PRO A 271 -24.38 -4.06 -4.50
C PRO A 271 -23.77 -4.12 -5.91
N TRP A 272 -23.82 -5.29 -6.54
CA TRP A 272 -23.24 -5.50 -7.88
C TRP A 272 -23.80 -4.57 -8.94
N GLY A 273 -25.11 -4.27 -8.89
CA GLY A 273 -25.76 -3.35 -9.83
C GLY A 273 -25.07 -1.99 -9.88
N PHE A 274 -24.65 -1.44 -8.73
CA PHE A 274 -23.87 -0.20 -8.67
C PHE A 274 -22.39 -0.40 -8.99
N CYS A 275 -21.78 -1.46 -8.43
CA CYS A 275 -20.32 -1.62 -8.42
C CYS A 275 -19.75 -2.17 -9.72
N GLY A 276 -20.44 -3.11 -10.42
CA GLY A 276 -19.83 -3.85 -11.52
C GLY A 276 -20.73 -4.15 -12.70
N GLU A 277 -22.05 -4.01 -12.59
CA GLU A 277 -22.96 -4.31 -13.70
C GLU A 277 -22.94 -3.19 -14.74
N GLU A 278 -22.63 -3.53 -15.99
CA GLU A 278 -22.64 -2.61 -17.13
C GLU A 278 -24.07 -2.28 -17.58
N SER A 279 -24.81 -1.64 -16.69
CA SER A 279 -26.20 -1.19 -16.93
C SER A 279 -26.38 0.25 -16.48
N THR A 280 -27.50 0.87 -16.88
CA THR A 280 -27.86 2.25 -16.52
C THR A 280 -28.90 2.31 -15.40
N THR A 281 -29.27 1.18 -14.79
CA THR A 281 -30.33 1.10 -13.78
C THR A 281 -29.84 1.51 -12.41
N ALA A 282 -28.79 0.89 -11.88
CA ALA A 282 -28.20 1.24 -10.58
C ALA A 282 -26.96 2.11 -10.78
N THR A 283 -27.14 3.41 -10.84
CA THR A 283 -26.06 4.38 -11.05
C THR A 283 -25.71 5.18 -9.82
N GLN A 284 -26.51 5.08 -8.76
CA GLN A 284 -26.37 5.84 -7.52
C GLN A 284 -26.27 4.94 -6.29
N TRP A 285 -25.60 5.44 -5.24
CA TRP A 285 -25.42 4.76 -3.97
C TRP A 285 -25.24 5.77 -2.82
N GLY A 286 -25.68 5.38 -1.61
CA GLY A 286 -25.41 6.10 -0.38
C GLY A 286 -26.18 7.41 -0.21
N SER A 287 -25.68 8.27 0.67
CA SER A 287 -26.33 9.54 1.02
C SER A 287 -26.27 10.60 -0.07
N LYS A 288 -25.39 10.40 -1.07
CA LYS A 288 -25.27 11.27 -2.24
C LYS A 288 -26.27 10.93 -3.34
N ALA A 289 -26.99 9.83 -3.22
CA ALA A 289 -28.06 9.50 -4.15
C ALA A 289 -29.18 10.57 -4.08
N ASN A 290 -29.65 11.01 -5.25
CA ASN A 290 -30.71 11.99 -5.39
C ASN A 290 -31.92 11.47 -6.20
N ASN A 291 -31.84 10.20 -6.64
CA ASN A 291 -32.91 9.51 -7.34
C ASN A 291 -32.98 8.06 -6.88
N SER A 292 -34.01 7.75 -6.09
CA SER A 292 -34.20 6.40 -5.52
C SER A 292 -34.41 5.31 -6.55
N SER A 293 -34.91 5.64 -7.75
CA SER A 293 -35.08 4.65 -8.83
C SER A 293 -33.76 4.20 -9.46
N LYS A 294 -32.66 4.89 -9.12
CA LYS A 294 -31.30 4.58 -9.59
C LYS A 294 -30.42 3.96 -8.51
N VAL A 295 -30.99 3.57 -7.39
CA VAL A 295 -30.32 2.91 -6.26
C VAL A 295 -30.79 1.47 -6.17
N ASP A 296 -29.87 0.54 -5.95
CA ASP A 296 -30.24 -0.85 -5.66
C ASP A 296 -31.05 -0.95 -4.38
N SER A 297 -31.97 -1.92 -4.31
CA SER A 297 -32.82 -2.15 -3.15
C SER A 297 -32.09 -2.78 -1.95
N TRP A 298 -30.81 -3.10 -2.09
CA TRP A 298 -29.94 -3.73 -1.09
C TRP A 298 -28.51 -3.17 -1.17
N GLY A 299 -27.65 -3.57 -0.24
CA GLY A 299 -26.22 -3.22 -0.28
C GLY A 299 -25.94 -1.77 0.09
N ASP A 300 -26.77 -1.18 0.95
CA ASP A 300 -26.60 0.17 1.46
C ASP A 300 -25.43 0.30 2.45
N GLU A 301 -25.23 1.48 3.03
CA GLU A 301 -24.16 1.74 4.00
C GLU A 301 -24.31 0.85 5.26
N SER A 302 -25.52 0.52 5.68
CA SER A 302 -25.78 -0.37 6.82
C SER A 302 -25.31 -1.78 6.54
N TYR A 303 -25.57 -2.26 5.34
CA TYR A 303 -25.09 -3.55 4.87
C TYR A 303 -23.55 -3.58 4.82
N LEU A 304 -22.91 -2.61 4.19
CA LEU A 304 -21.46 -2.46 4.17
C LEU A 304 -20.86 -2.54 5.58
N LYS A 305 -21.42 -1.76 6.52
CA LYS A 305 -20.97 -1.76 7.91
C LYS A 305 -21.13 -3.12 8.58
N SER A 306 -22.24 -3.83 8.33
CA SER A 306 -22.49 -5.15 8.89
C SER A 306 -21.51 -6.20 8.37
N GLN A 307 -21.21 -6.17 7.07
CA GLN A 307 -20.24 -7.05 6.43
C GLN A 307 -18.84 -6.90 7.06
N PHE A 308 -18.36 -5.68 7.21
CA PHE A 308 -17.01 -5.45 7.77
C PHE A 308 -16.96 -5.71 9.28
N ASN A 309 -18.05 -5.49 10.01
CA ASN A 309 -18.16 -5.89 11.40
C ASN A 309 -18.10 -7.42 11.57
N SER A 310 -18.72 -8.19 10.67
CA SER A 310 -18.66 -9.64 10.69
C SER A 310 -17.23 -10.17 10.46
N LEU A 311 -16.49 -9.56 9.54
CA LEU A 311 -15.06 -9.84 9.31
C LEU A 311 -14.20 -9.54 10.55
N TYR A 312 -14.46 -8.41 11.21
CA TYR A 312 -13.78 -8.09 12.47
C TYR A 312 -14.02 -9.17 13.53
N ASN A 313 -15.29 -9.52 13.78
CA ASN A 313 -15.65 -10.49 14.81
C ASN A 313 -15.07 -11.88 14.53
N LYS A 314 -15.09 -12.32 13.27
CA LYS A 314 -14.62 -13.66 12.89
C LYS A 314 -13.09 -13.76 12.83
N PHE A 315 -12.41 -12.72 12.32
CA PHE A 315 -10.99 -12.80 11.97
C PHE A 315 -10.12 -11.74 12.63
N CYS A 316 -10.41 -10.44 12.46
CA CYS A 316 -9.50 -9.39 12.92
C CYS A 316 -9.34 -9.40 14.44
N SER A 317 -10.42 -9.62 15.20
CA SER A 317 -10.37 -9.75 16.67
C SER A 317 -9.60 -10.99 17.14
N GLN A 318 -9.41 -11.97 16.26
CA GLN A 318 -8.69 -13.21 16.53
C GLN A 318 -7.22 -13.16 16.07
N GLY A 319 -6.74 -12.02 15.58
CA GLY A 319 -5.35 -11.86 15.17
C GLY A 319 -5.07 -12.19 13.69
N TYR A 320 -6.11 -12.29 12.85
CA TYR A 320 -6.00 -12.48 11.41
C TYR A 320 -6.42 -11.18 10.70
N PRO A 321 -5.51 -10.37 10.13
CA PRO A 321 -5.89 -9.24 9.32
C PRO A 321 -6.75 -9.67 8.14
N VAL A 322 -7.72 -8.84 7.75
CA VAL A 322 -8.51 -9.07 6.54
C VAL A 322 -8.09 -8.07 5.48
N VAL A 323 -7.85 -8.55 4.27
CA VAL A 323 -7.62 -7.71 3.09
C VAL A 323 -8.88 -7.74 2.23
N ILE A 324 -9.47 -6.57 1.99
CA ILE A 324 -10.47 -6.40 0.95
C ILE A 324 -9.67 -6.29 -0.34
N GLY A 325 -9.32 -7.44 -0.92
CA GLY A 325 -8.37 -7.57 -2.03
C GLY A 325 -8.82 -6.85 -3.29
N GLU A 326 -10.13 -6.72 -3.44
CA GLU A 326 -10.74 -5.92 -4.49
C GLU A 326 -12.01 -5.24 -3.97
N TYR A 327 -12.17 -3.96 -4.31
CA TYR A 327 -13.41 -3.21 -4.20
C TYR A 327 -13.38 -2.05 -5.19
N GLY A 328 -14.54 -1.56 -5.57
CA GLY A 328 -14.66 -0.41 -6.46
C GLY A 328 -16.07 -0.25 -7.01
N ALA A 329 -16.26 0.79 -7.81
CA ALA A 329 -17.47 0.99 -8.59
C ALA A 329 -17.12 1.56 -9.96
N ILE A 330 -17.73 0.99 -11.01
CA ILE A 330 -17.52 1.39 -12.41
C ILE A 330 -18.07 2.78 -12.69
N ASP A 331 -17.49 3.45 -13.69
CA ASP A 331 -17.88 4.80 -14.10
C ASP A 331 -19.13 4.78 -14.96
N LYS A 332 -20.25 5.27 -14.42
CA LYS A 332 -21.53 5.46 -15.11
C LYS A 332 -21.88 6.94 -15.28
N SER A 333 -20.89 7.83 -15.15
CA SER A 333 -21.09 9.29 -15.20
C SER A 333 -21.58 9.78 -16.56
N ALA A 334 -21.34 9.03 -17.62
CA ALA A 334 -21.91 9.29 -18.95
C ALA A 334 -23.45 9.18 -18.98
N PHE A 335 -24.04 8.40 -18.07
CA PHE A 335 -25.49 8.14 -18.00
C PHE A 335 -26.16 8.85 -16.82
N ASP A 336 -25.37 9.24 -15.82
CA ASP A 336 -25.85 9.91 -14.62
C ASP A 336 -24.76 10.82 -14.03
N SER A 337 -24.98 12.12 -14.11
CA SER A 337 -24.03 13.13 -13.62
C SER A 337 -23.77 13.02 -12.11
N ASN A 338 -24.66 12.40 -11.33
CA ASN A 338 -24.50 12.19 -9.90
C ASN A 338 -23.66 10.93 -9.56
N ASN A 339 -23.41 10.05 -10.54
CA ASN A 339 -22.65 8.81 -10.32
C ASN A 339 -21.26 9.05 -9.70
N THR A 340 -20.53 10.06 -10.17
CA THR A 340 -19.21 10.39 -9.61
C THR A 340 -19.27 10.70 -8.11
N ALA A 341 -20.28 11.46 -7.66
CA ALA A 341 -20.44 11.79 -6.24
C ALA A 341 -20.71 10.53 -5.40
N CYS A 342 -21.54 9.62 -5.91
CA CYS A 342 -21.84 8.33 -5.27
C CYS A 342 -20.61 7.40 -5.22
N ARG A 343 -19.82 7.33 -6.31
CA ARG A 343 -18.55 6.56 -6.34
C ARG A 343 -17.54 7.08 -5.33
N VAL A 344 -17.42 8.39 -5.17
CA VAL A 344 -16.54 9.04 -4.19
C VAL A 344 -16.99 8.70 -2.77
N GLU A 345 -18.30 8.76 -2.50
CA GLU A 345 -18.86 8.37 -1.21
C GLU A 345 -18.60 6.89 -0.92
N PHE A 346 -18.88 5.99 -1.86
CA PHE A 346 -18.66 4.56 -1.74
C PHE A 346 -17.18 4.26 -1.38
N ALA A 347 -16.23 4.83 -2.12
CA ALA A 347 -14.81 4.66 -1.84
C ALA A 347 -14.42 5.14 -0.42
N SER A 348 -14.95 6.31 0.00
CA SER A 348 -14.73 6.85 1.33
C SER A 348 -15.30 5.94 2.43
N LYS A 349 -16.54 5.45 2.25
CA LYS A 349 -17.22 4.60 3.24
C LYS A 349 -16.56 3.22 3.37
N VAL A 350 -16.21 2.57 2.26
CA VAL A 350 -15.45 1.31 2.28
C VAL A 350 -14.15 1.50 3.06
N CYS A 351 -13.37 2.53 2.75
CA CYS A 351 -12.13 2.82 3.47
C CYS A 351 -12.36 3.14 4.96
N THR A 352 -13.40 3.90 5.29
CA THR A 352 -13.73 4.27 6.67
C THR A 352 -14.06 3.03 7.51
N TYR A 353 -14.88 2.14 6.99
CA TYR A 353 -15.24 0.92 7.71
C TYR A 353 -14.09 -0.11 7.69
N ALA A 354 -13.32 -0.20 6.60
CA ALA A 354 -12.11 -1.02 6.59
C ALA A 354 -11.15 -0.62 7.71
N LYS A 355 -10.83 0.68 7.81
CA LYS A 355 -9.97 1.21 8.87
C LYS A 355 -10.54 0.97 10.27
N LYS A 356 -11.85 1.20 10.45
CA LYS A 356 -12.54 0.99 11.74
C LYS A 356 -12.45 -0.46 12.22
N TYR A 357 -12.58 -1.40 11.31
CA TYR A 357 -12.65 -2.83 11.61
C TYR A 357 -11.31 -3.58 11.37
N GLY A 358 -10.22 -2.87 11.14
CA GLY A 358 -8.88 -3.46 11.00
C GLY A 358 -8.66 -4.23 9.69
N CYS A 359 -9.42 -3.89 8.65
CA CYS A 359 -9.27 -4.42 7.31
C CYS A 359 -8.37 -3.50 6.44
N ILE A 360 -7.84 -4.05 5.35
CA ILE A 360 -6.95 -3.37 4.40
C ILE A 360 -7.69 -3.28 3.06
N PRO A 361 -8.16 -2.10 2.60
CA PRO A 361 -8.90 -1.97 1.34
C PRO A 361 -7.95 -1.75 0.16
N ILE A 362 -8.16 -2.49 -0.95
CA ILE A 362 -7.37 -2.38 -2.17
C ILE A 362 -8.32 -2.12 -3.34
N TRP A 363 -8.27 -0.90 -3.91
CA TRP A 363 -9.13 -0.51 -5.03
C TRP A 363 -8.83 -1.35 -6.28
N TRP A 364 -9.87 -1.88 -6.92
CA TRP A 364 -9.73 -2.52 -8.23
C TRP A 364 -9.55 -1.48 -9.34
N ASP A 365 -8.51 -1.62 -10.14
CA ASP A 365 -8.26 -0.77 -11.30
C ASP A 365 -7.91 -1.66 -12.50
N ASN A 366 -8.78 -1.69 -13.50
CA ASN A 366 -8.62 -2.47 -14.72
C ASN A 366 -7.92 -1.72 -15.87
N GLY A 367 -7.49 -0.46 -15.61
CA GLY A 367 -6.87 0.41 -16.61
C GLY A 367 -7.84 1.15 -17.52
N VAL A 368 -9.12 0.80 -17.50
CA VAL A 368 -10.16 1.49 -18.30
C VAL A 368 -10.57 2.78 -17.59
N THR A 369 -10.29 3.92 -18.23
CA THR A 369 -10.63 5.27 -17.71
C THR A 369 -11.80 5.81 -18.52
N GLY A 370 -13.00 5.74 -17.99
CA GLY A 370 -14.23 6.19 -18.67
C GLY A 370 -15.37 5.23 -18.43
N THR A 371 -16.37 5.23 -19.31
CA THR A 371 -17.61 4.46 -19.16
C THR A 371 -17.33 3.00 -18.81
N TYR A 372 -17.92 2.55 -17.72
CA TYR A 372 -17.77 1.21 -17.14
C TYR A 372 -16.37 0.84 -16.67
N GLY A 373 -15.43 1.82 -16.62
CA GLY A 373 -14.08 1.58 -16.11
C GLY A 373 -13.95 1.79 -14.60
N PHE A 374 -12.97 1.11 -14.01
CA PHE A 374 -12.53 1.32 -12.62
C PHE A 374 -11.27 2.18 -12.55
N GLY A 375 -10.68 2.55 -13.70
CA GLY A 375 -9.35 3.15 -13.81
C GLY A 375 -9.23 4.49 -13.09
N LEU A 376 -8.25 4.60 -12.21
CA LEU A 376 -7.88 5.83 -11.49
C LEU A 376 -6.71 6.55 -12.17
N PHE A 377 -5.95 5.84 -13.00
CA PHE A 377 -4.76 6.35 -13.68
C PHE A 377 -4.80 6.06 -15.18
N ASN A 378 -4.31 6.98 -15.97
CA ASN A 378 -3.90 6.68 -17.34
C ASN A 378 -2.60 5.85 -17.30
N ARG A 379 -2.65 4.60 -17.70
CA ARG A 379 -1.53 3.67 -17.57
C ARG A 379 -0.33 3.98 -18.48
N ASN A 380 -0.53 4.72 -19.58
CA ASN A 380 0.56 5.16 -20.45
C ASN A 380 1.40 6.27 -19.81
N THR A 381 0.73 7.23 -19.16
CA THR A 381 1.37 8.46 -18.68
C THR A 381 1.55 8.50 -17.16
N GLY A 382 0.83 7.68 -16.41
CA GLY A 382 0.73 7.76 -14.95
C GLY A 382 -0.15 8.91 -14.45
N ALA A 383 -0.81 9.66 -15.34
CA ALA A 383 -1.66 10.78 -14.94
C ALA A 383 -2.90 10.28 -14.15
N VAL A 384 -3.22 10.98 -13.08
CA VAL A 384 -4.44 10.72 -12.30
C VAL A 384 -5.67 11.16 -13.11
N THR A 385 -6.63 10.24 -13.27
CA THR A 385 -7.89 10.48 -14.02
C THR A 385 -9.09 10.70 -13.10
N GLN A 386 -9.07 10.14 -11.89
CA GLN A 386 -10.15 10.19 -10.90
C GLN A 386 -9.67 10.79 -9.56
N PRO A 387 -9.23 12.07 -9.52
CA PRO A 387 -8.62 12.65 -8.32
C PRO A 387 -9.57 12.70 -7.12
N LYS A 388 -10.89 12.85 -7.35
CA LYS A 388 -11.87 12.89 -6.26
C LYS A 388 -11.97 11.56 -5.53
N ILE A 389 -11.89 10.43 -6.24
CA ILE A 389 -11.92 9.08 -5.65
C ILE A 389 -10.62 8.83 -4.88
N ILE A 390 -9.46 9.12 -5.49
CA ILE A 390 -8.15 8.98 -4.81
C ILE A 390 -8.12 9.81 -3.54
N ASN A 391 -8.56 11.08 -3.59
CA ASN A 391 -8.61 11.95 -2.41
C ASN A 391 -9.53 11.39 -1.32
N ALA A 392 -10.67 10.79 -1.68
CA ALA A 392 -11.58 10.18 -0.71
C ALA A 392 -10.95 8.96 -0.02
N ILE A 393 -10.23 8.12 -0.75
CA ILE A 393 -9.49 6.97 -0.22
C ILE A 393 -8.37 7.44 0.71
N THR A 394 -7.53 8.36 0.23
CA THR A 394 -6.32 8.80 0.94
C THR A 394 -6.62 9.72 2.12
N ALA A 395 -7.76 10.41 2.14
CA ALA A 395 -8.20 11.16 3.32
C ALA A 395 -8.49 10.25 4.52
N VAL A 396 -8.97 9.03 4.29
CA VAL A 396 -9.18 8.03 5.36
C VAL A 396 -7.87 7.42 5.82
N TYR A 397 -6.97 7.18 4.87
CA TYR A 397 -5.59 6.73 5.10
C TYR A 397 -4.65 7.86 4.70
N PRO A 398 -4.70 9.00 5.37
CA PRO A 398 -3.75 10.03 5.02
C PRO A 398 -2.41 9.31 4.98
N SER A 399 -1.63 9.58 3.93
CA SER A 399 -0.23 9.27 3.98
C SER A 399 0.18 9.91 5.29
N SER A 400 0.12 9.10 6.37
CA SER A 400 0.78 9.52 7.56
C SER A 400 2.15 9.86 7.03
N GLY A 401 2.61 11.05 7.28
CA GLY A 401 4.01 11.30 7.30
C GLY A 401 4.66 10.34 8.30
N ASN A 402 4.31 9.09 8.23
CA ASN A 402 4.64 7.92 9.00
C ASN A 402 5.02 6.81 8.07
N ASN A 403 5.83 7.11 7.12
CA ASN A 403 6.85 6.17 6.75
C ASN A 403 7.84 6.15 7.93
N ALA A 404 7.58 5.27 8.85
CA ALA A 404 8.69 4.65 9.51
C ALA A 404 9.44 3.82 8.47
N ASP A 405 9.90 4.39 7.38
CA ASP A 405 11.07 4.01 6.58
C ASP A 405 11.11 4.52 5.13
N SER A 406 10.36 5.59 4.77
CA SER A 406 10.93 6.50 3.78
C SER A 406 11.27 7.80 4.51
N THR A 407 12.03 7.70 5.53
CA THR A 407 12.96 8.73 5.81
C THR A 407 13.72 8.92 4.50
N SER A 408 13.53 10.04 3.81
CA SER A 408 14.72 10.72 3.35
C SER A 408 15.64 10.60 4.56
N ARG A 409 16.49 9.58 4.57
CA ARG A 409 17.42 9.35 5.67
C ARG A 409 18.19 10.64 5.76
N ILE A 410 17.88 11.41 6.80
CA ILE A 410 18.75 12.51 7.17
C ILE A 410 20.09 11.85 7.27
N ASP A 411 21.03 12.28 6.48
CA ASP A 411 22.39 11.76 6.54
C ASP A 411 22.93 12.07 7.95
N THR A 412 22.81 11.11 8.84
CA THR A 412 23.20 11.27 10.25
C THR A 412 24.72 11.46 10.43
N GLY A 413 25.47 11.32 9.35
CA GLY A 413 26.89 11.68 9.29
C GLY A 413 27.13 13.18 9.13
N LYS A 414 26.09 13.95 8.77
CA LYS A 414 26.17 15.41 8.56
C LYS A 414 25.53 16.19 9.70
N THR A 415 25.86 17.48 9.74
CA THR A 415 25.16 18.47 10.54
C THR A 415 24.31 19.37 9.66
N TYR A 416 23.34 20.07 10.22
CA TYR A 416 22.36 20.83 9.46
C TYR A 416 22.07 22.19 10.08
N MET A 417 21.95 23.21 9.26
CA MET A 417 21.24 24.43 9.60
C MET A 417 19.75 24.25 9.30
N LEU A 418 18.87 24.60 10.24
CA LEU A 418 17.41 24.49 10.09
C LEU A 418 16.85 25.88 9.74
N LYS A 419 16.46 26.07 8.46
CA LYS A 419 15.92 27.34 7.95
C LYS A 419 14.41 27.32 7.98
N ASN A 420 13.78 28.26 8.68
CA ASN A 420 12.33 28.37 8.73
C ASN A 420 11.75 28.84 7.39
N VAL A 421 10.74 28.16 6.85
CA VAL A 421 10.15 28.46 5.53
C VAL A 421 9.43 29.81 5.52
N ASN A 422 8.82 30.22 6.65
CA ASN A 422 8.08 31.49 6.74
C ASN A 422 8.99 32.72 6.80
N SER A 423 10.04 32.65 7.61
CA SER A 423 10.91 33.81 7.89
C SER A 423 12.18 33.84 7.08
N GLY A 424 12.65 32.66 6.61
CA GLY A 424 13.96 32.51 6.01
C GLY A 424 15.14 32.57 7.00
N LEU A 425 14.86 32.67 8.30
CA LEU A 425 15.85 32.68 9.38
C LEU A 425 16.16 31.28 9.88
N TYR A 426 17.20 31.12 10.67
CA TYR A 426 17.71 29.83 11.09
C TYR A 426 17.46 29.58 12.58
N MET A 427 17.19 28.34 12.93
CA MET A 427 17.10 27.90 14.34
C MET A 427 18.45 28.06 15.01
N ASP A 428 18.47 28.77 16.16
CA ASP A 428 19.68 29.24 16.82
C ASP A 428 19.54 29.14 18.34
N VAL A 429 20.62 28.77 19.02
CA VAL A 429 20.69 28.81 20.50
C VAL A 429 21.03 30.20 20.95
N CYS A 430 20.14 30.83 21.68
CA CYS A 430 20.21 32.21 22.10
C CYS A 430 21.54 32.54 22.78
N GLY A 431 22.24 33.55 22.25
CA GLY A 431 23.53 34.01 22.80
C GLY A 431 24.63 32.96 22.76
N ALA A 432 24.49 31.87 22.03
CA ALA A 432 25.44 30.76 21.94
C ALA A 432 25.83 30.19 23.35
N LYS A 433 24.90 30.16 24.30
CA LYS A 433 25.13 29.69 25.66
C LYS A 433 24.88 28.18 25.77
N ALA A 434 25.93 27.39 26.03
CA ALA A 434 25.85 25.95 26.22
C ALA A 434 25.47 25.61 27.67
N VAL A 435 24.24 25.96 28.08
CA VAL A 435 23.72 25.78 29.46
C VAL A 435 22.30 25.22 29.38
N ASN A 436 21.92 24.36 30.34
CA ASN A 436 20.57 23.83 30.47
C ASN A 436 19.52 24.93 30.53
N GLY A 437 18.46 24.79 29.72
CA GLY A 437 17.36 25.75 29.64
C GLY A 437 17.64 26.98 28.78
N THR A 438 18.80 27.05 28.10
CA THR A 438 19.05 28.14 27.16
C THR A 438 18.00 28.08 26.03
N ASN A 439 17.36 29.21 25.79
CA ASN A 439 16.29 29.34 24.83
C ASN A 439 16.77 29.10 23.39
N VAL A 440 15.89 28.52 22.55
CA VAL A 440 16.08 28.41 21.11
C VAL A 440 15.20 29.44 20.42
N ILE A 441 15.79 30.16 19.51
CA ILE A 441 15.19 31.26 18.75
C ILE A 441 15.42 31.06 17.27
N GLN A 442 14.86 31.92 16.42
CA GLN A 442 15.34 32.09 15.05
C GLN A 442 16.25 33.30 14.96
N TYR A 443 17.31 33.21 14.13
CA TYR A 443 18.24 34.30 13.91
C TYR A 443 18.81 34.29 12.48
N SER A 444 19.22 35.47 11.99
CA SER A 444 19.88 35.59 10.68
C SER A 444 21.29 34.98 10.74
N ALA A 445 21.63 34.20 9.71
CA ALA A 445 22.95 33.60 9.62
C ALA A 445 23.44 33.59 8.15
N SER A 446 24.70 33.93 7.94
CA SER A 446 25.38 33.84 6.65
C SER A 446 26.21 32.57 6.48
N LYS A 447 26.52 31.88 7.59
CA LYS A 447 27.29 30.64 7.62
C LYS A 447 26.95 29.79 8.84
N ALA A 448 27.28 28.52 8.77
CA ALA A 448 27.18 27.58 9.90
C ALA A 448 28.09 28.02 11.05
N LYS A 449 27.54 27.98 12.27
CA LYS A 449 28.24 28.14 13.54
C LYS A 449 27.68 27.09 14.52
N ALA A 450 28.39 26.81 15.59
CA ALA A 450 27.97 25.79 16.55
C ALA A 450 26.57 26.05 17.14
N ASN A 451 26.16 27.31 17.34
CA ASN A 451 24.85 27.68 17.88
C ASN A 451 23.67 27.55 16.90
N ASN A 452 23.91 27.51 15.58
CA ASN A 452 22.85 27.36 14.57
C ASN A 452 22.94 26.06 13.77
N THR A 453 23.74 25.11 14.26
CA THR A 453 23.97 23.83 13.61
C THR A 453 23.55 22.67 14.51
N TRP A 454 22.88 21.72 13.92
CA TRP A 454 22.20 20.62 14.63
C TRP A 454 22.57 19.27 14.05
N LYS A 455 22.69 18.25 14.88
CA LYS A 455 22.97 16.87 14.52
C LYS A 455 21.80 15.98 14.87
N PHE A 456 21.37 15.14 13.93
CA PHE A 456 20.28 14.19 14.14
C PHE A 456 20.83 12.81 14.50
N VAL A 457 20.37 12.24 15.61
CA VAL A 457 20.74 10.90 16.07
C VAL A 457 19.47 10.07 16.24
N PRO A 458 19.29 8.98 15.46
CA PRO A 458 18.09 8.15 15.57
C PRO A 458 18.03 7.40 16.90
N ASP A 459 16.82 7.26 17.47
CA ASP A 459 16.56 6.47 18.69
C ASP A 459 16.33 4.97 18.40
N GLY A 460 16.36 4.56 17.12
CA GLY A 460 16.05 3.20 16.68
C GLY A 460 14.55 2.83 16.70
N LYS A 461 13.66 3.78 17.09
CA LYS A 461 12.20 3.58 17.21
C LYS A 461 11.40 4.59 16.37
N GLY A 462 12.05 5.23 15.38
CA GLY A 462 11.43 6.18 14.46
C GLY A 462 11.42 7.64 14.94
N TYR A 463 12.17 7.96 16.00
CA TYR A 463 12.40 9.32 16.46
C TYR A 463 13.88 9.69 16.34
N TYR A 464 14.15 10.98 16.46
CA TYR A 464 15.50 11.54 16.50
C TYR A 464 15.71 12.35 17.78
N TYR A 465 16.89 12.22 18.36
CA TYR A 465 17.48 13.24 19.20
C TYR A 465 18.11 14.32 18.30
N ILE A 466 17.85 15.59 18.58
CA ILE A 466 18.39 16.72 17.81
C ILE A 466 19.42 17.44 18.71
N TYR A 467 20.69 17.09 18.51
CA TYR A 467 21.78 17.66 19.27
C TYR A 467 22.19 19.03 18.72
N SER A 468 22.38 20.02 19.59
CA SER A 468 23.08 21.24 19.27
C SER A 468 24.57 20.96 19.10
N CYS A 469 25.20 21.56 18.10
CA CYS A 469 26.65 21.49 17.92
C CYS A 469 27.43 22.41 18.88
N LEU A 470 26.74 23.12 19.79
CA LEU A 470 27.37 23.93 20.82
C LEU A 470 28.13 23.07 21.84
N GLY A 471 29.22 23.59 22.37
CA GLY A 471 30.08 22.90 23.32
C GLY A 471 30.79 21.73 22.65
N ASP A 472 30.57 20.54 23.16
CA ASP A 472 31.11 19.28 22.64
C ASP A 472 30.27 18.66 21.48
N GLY A 473 29.13 19.28 21.15
CA GLY A 473 28.18 18.77 20.14
C GLY A 473 27.51 17.44 20.52
N ARG A 474 27.51 17.05 21.81
CA ARG A 474 26.99 15.77 22.29
C ARG A 474 26.20 15.89 23.60
N THR A 475 26.37 17.00 24.32
CA THR A 475 25.75 17.18 25.65
C THR A 475 24.35 17.75 25.58
N PHE A 476 24.09 18.73 24.71
CA PHE A 476 22.83 19.47 24.70
C PHE A 476 21.94 19.08 23.52
N LEU A 477 20.67 18.79 23.82
CA LEU A 477 19.65 18.44 22.85
C LEU A 477 18.55 19.50 22.83
N LEU A 478 17.86 19.60 21.70
CA LEU A 478 16.59 20.32 21.63
C LEU A 478 15.62 19.67 22.62
N ASP A 479 14.93 20.48 23.44
CA ASP A 479 14.12 20.02 24.57
C ASP A 479 12.84 20.83 24.70
N VAL A 480 11.70 20.14 24.78
CA VAL A 480 10.40 20.75 25.09
C VAL A 480 10.30 20.95 26.60
N SER A 481 10.24 22.19 27.05
CA SER A 481 10.26 22.57 28.46
C SER A 481 9.28 21.75 29.31
N CYS A 482 9.77 21.18 30.40
CA CYS A 482 9.00 20.37 31.35
C CYS A 482 8.28 19.16 30.73
N ASN A 483 8.70 18.69 29.58
CA ASN A 483 8.02 17.59 28.83
C ASN A 483 6.51 17.86 28.65
N SER A 484 6.11 19.12 28.52
CA SER A 484 4.72 19.54 28.38
C SER A 484 4.14 19.15 27.04
N SER A 485 2.84 18.83 26.99
CA SER A 485 2.09 18.60 25.75
C SER A 485 1.34 19.85 25.27
N ALA A 486 1.35 20.95 26.04
CA ALA A 486 0.56 22.14 25.76
C ALA A 486 1.10 22.95 24.57
N ASN A 487 0.19 23.60 23.85
CA ASN A 487 0.55 24.59 22.83
C ASN A 487 1.27 25.79 23.49
N GLY A 488 2.23 26.37 22.75
CA GLY A 488 3.03 27.49 23.25
C GLY A 488 4.13 27.09 24.21
N THR A 489 4.31 25.79 24.49
CA THR A 489 5.42 25.34 25.32
C THR A 489 6.75 25.68 24.65
N ASN A 490 7.60 26.35 25.41
CA ASN A 490 8.90 26.78 24.94
C ASN A 490 9.83 25.61 24.60
N ILE A 491 10.70 25.81 23.62
CA ILE A 491 11.75 24.86 23.25
C ILE A 491 13.10 25.51 23.49
N GLY A 492 13.90 24.82 24.29
CA GLY A 492 15.27 25.22 24.63
C GLY A 492 16.26 24.09 24.35
N ILE A 493 17.48 24.21 24.86
CA ILE A 493 18.44 23.12 24.90
C ILE A 493 18.60 22.60 26.34
N TYR A 494 18.75 21.28 26.47
CA TYR A 494 18.97 20.64 27.77
C TYR A 494 19.88 19.42 27.62
N LYS A 495 20.61 19.05 28.69
CA LYS A 495 21.38 17.79 28.68
C LYS A 495 20.45 16.59 28.48
N ASN A 496 20.99 15.49 27.95
CA ASN A 496 20.19 14.29 27.70
C ASN A 496 19.58 13.73 29.00
N THR A 497 18.25 13.61 29.02
CA THR A 497 17.46 13.05 30.13
C THR A 497 16.72 11.78 29.72
N ASN A 498 16.87 11.32 28.45
CA ASN A 498 16.19 10.15 27.87
C ASN A 498 14.66 10.20 27.98
N CYS A 499 14.07 11.39 28.02
CA CYS A 499 12.61 11.55 28.09
C CYS A 499 11.98 11.97 26.76
N SER A 500 10.64 11.97 26.71
CA SER A 500 9.87 12.31 25.50
C SER A 500 10.07 13.76 25.04
N ALA A 501 10.48 14.68 25.94
CA ALA A 501 10.76 16.08 25.60
C ALA A 501 11.85 16.27 24.55
N GLN A 502 12.74 15.27 24.40
CA GLN A 502 13.93 15.33 23.56
C GLN A 502 13.83 14.48 22.29
N LEU A 503 12.66 13.89 22.06
CA LEU A 503 12.43 13.00 20.94
C LEU A 503 11.49 13.66 19.92
N TYR A 504 11.94 13.69 18.67
CA TYR A 504 11.28 14.37 17.57
C TYR A 504 11.07 13.42 16.40
N LYS A 505 9.92 13.55 15.74
CA LYS A 505 9.64 12.85 14.50
C LYS A 505 9.66 13.83 13.34
N LEU A 506 10.44 13.53 12.31
CA LEU A 506 10.55 14.37 11.13
C LEU A 506 9.62 13.86 10.03
N VAL A 507 8.87 14.77 9.43
CA VAL A 507 7.97 14.50 8.32
C VAL A 507 8.32 15.43 7.17
N LYS A 508 8.69 14.87 6.02
CA LYS A 508 9.00 15.65 4.83
C LYS A 508 7.71 16.12 4.17
N ASN A 509 7.61 17.40 3.90
CA ASN A 509 6.50 18.02 3.20
C ASN A 509 6.69 17.92 1.67
N SER A 510 5.61 18.12 0.91
CA SER A 510 5.62 18.07 -0.56
C SER A 510 6.52 19.15 -1.20
N ASP A 511 6.81 20.25 -0.49
CA ASP A 511 7.71 21.33 -0.91
C ASP A 511 9.19 21.02 -0.60
N GLY A 512 9.50 19.83 -0.07
CA GLY A 512 10.85 19.41 0.31
C GLY A 512 11.29 19.87 1.70
N SER A 513 10.52 20.70 2.39
CA SER A 513 10.75 21.08 3.79
C SER A 513 10.35 19.95 4.76
N TYR A 514 10.58 20.16 6.06
CA TYR A 514 10.23 19.21 7.11
C TYR A 514 9.37 19.85 8.19
N SER A 515 8.35 19.12 8.66
CA SER A 515 7.66 19.39 9.92
C SER A 515 8.27 18.50 11.01
N ILE A 516 8.64 19.10 12.15
CA ILE A 516 9.35 18.44 13.26
C ILE A 516 8.36 18.23 14.40
N TYR A 517 7.79 17.04 14.51
CA TYR A 517 6.79 16.70 15.53
C TYR A 517 7.43 16.37 16.86
N THR A 518 6.84 16.87 17.97
CA THR A 518 7.30 16.62 19.33
C THR A 518 6.66 15.36 19.91
N LYS A 519 7.45 14.46 20.48
CA LYS A 519 6.94 13.25 21.14
C LYS A 519 6.19 13.56 22.43
N SER A 520 6.57 14.62 23.15
CA SER A 520 5.88 15.14 24.36
C SER A 520 4.39 15.42 24.11
N SER A 521 4.02 15.89 22.92
CA SER A 521 2.63 16.13 22.52
C SER A 521 1.89 14.89 22.00
N GLY A 522 2.51 13.71 22.00
CA GLY A 522 2.00 12.53 21.29
C GLY A 522 1.98 12.71 19.76
N CYS A 523 2.91 13.49 19.22
CA CYS A 523 3.00 13.85 17.80
C CYS A 523 1.79 14.62 17.25
N LYS A 524 1.14 15.41 18.10
CA LYS A 524 0.06 16.34 17.70
C LYS A 524 0.59 17.74 17.38
N SER A 525 1.67 18.14 18.07
CA SER A 525 2.31 19.45 17.90
C SER A 525 3.65 19.32 17.18
N VAL A 526 4.07 20.42 16.57
CA VAL A 526 5.34 20.56 15.84
C VAL A 526 6.16 21.72 16.36
N VAL A 527 7.44 21.71 16.09
CA VAL A 527 8.36 22.83 16.33
C VAL A 527 8.03 23.97 15.37
N GLU A 528 7.72 25.14 15.92
CA GLU A 528 7.36 26.32 15.12
C GLU A 528 8.01 27.60 15.64
N ILE A 529 7.92 28.65 14.85
CA ILE A 529 8.19 30.01 15.29
C ILE A 529 6.89 30.63 15.82
N ALA A 530 6.92 31.05 17.09
CA ALA A 530 5.79 31.67 17.79
C ALA A 530 5.20 32.84 16.99
N ASN A 531 3.86 32.88 16.87
CA ASN A 531 3.10 33.92 16.18
C ASN A 531 3.53 34.15 14.71
N ALA A 532 4.11 33.15 14.07
CA ALA A 532 4.68 33.26 12.72
C ALA A 532 5.62 34.48 12.57
N ASN A 533 6.34 34.84 13.60
CA ASN A 533 7.28 35.96 13.64
C ASN A 533 8.33 35.81 12.49
N ARG A 534 8.70 36.93 11.86
CA ARG A 534 9.67 36.96 10.76
C ARG A 534 10.98 37.69 11.11
N SER A 535 11.11 38.17 12.33
CA SER A 535 12.27 38.93 12.80
C SER A 535 13.23 38.06 13.62
N ASN A 536 14.47 38.52 13.74
CA ASN A 536 15.45 37.93 14.68
C ASN A 536 14.87 37.85 16.09
N ASN A 537 15.30 36.87 16.87
CA ASN A 537 14.83 36.55 18.22
C ASN A 537 13.39 36.04 18.30
N GLY A 538 12.76 35.68 17.17
CA GLY A 538 11.48 34.96 17.21
C GLY A 538 11.63 33.65 17.97
N ASN A 539 10.75 33.43 18.96
CA ASN A 539 10.82 32.28 19.85
C ASN A 539 10.48 30.97 19.14
N VAL A 540 11.21 29.90 19.46
CA VAL A 540 10.89 28.53 19.03
C VAL A 540 10.05 27.86 20.12
N GLN A 541 8.89 27.34 19.74
CA GLN A 541 7.94 26.67 20.61
C GLN A 541 7.34 25.43 19.94
N GLN A 542 6.54 24.66 20.68
CA GLN A 542 5.65 23.68 20.07
C GLN A 542 4.23 24.21 19.94
N TRP A 543 3.56 23.86 18.84
CA TRP A 543 2.15 24.18 18.58
C TRP A 543 1.50 23.09 17.76
N VAL A 544 0.17 22.89 17.93
CA VAL A 544 -0.58 21.92 17.11
C VAL A 544 -0.38 22.17 15.62
N TYR A 545 -0.15 21.11 14.88
CA TYR A 545 0.11 21.23 13.44
C TYR A 545 -1.10 21.79 12.68
N ASN A 546 -0.92 22.87 11.94
CA ASN A 546 -1.93 23.52 11.11
C ASN A 546 -1.47 23.76 9.67
N GLY A 547 -0.25 23.31 9.31
CA GLY A 547 0.31 23.43 7.95
C GLY A 547 0.91 24.78 7.58
N HIS A 548 0.91 25.78 8.50
CA HIS A 548 1.48 27.08 8.25
C HIS A 548 3.01 27.01 8.03
N ASN A 549 3.56 27.90 7.22
CA ASN A 549 4.99 27.89 6.88
C ASN A 549 5.93 28.12 8.08
N CYS A 550 5.47 28.75 9.17
CA CYS A 550 6.26 28.87 10.40
C CYS A 550 6.51 27.53 11.10
N GLN A 551 5.77 26.46 10.70
CA GLN A 551 5.89 25.09 11.19
C GLN A 551 6.75 24.19 10.28
N LYS A 552 7.37 24.77 9.26
CA LYS A 552 8.15 24.06 8.24
C LYS A 552 9.60 24.50 8.23
N TRP A 553 10.50 23.55 8.07
CA TRP A 553 11.95 23.76 8.17
C TRP A 553 12.69 23.13 6.98
N GLN A 554 13.54 23.90 6.33
CA GLN A 554 14.50 23.38 5.35
C GLN A 554 15.76 22.91 6.08
N LEU A 555 16.19 21.69 5.83
CA LEU A 555 17.44 21.14 6.37
C LEU A 555 18.56 21.38 5.37
N ILE A 556 19.48 22.26 5.73
CA ILE A 556 20.62 22.64 4.89
C ILE A 556 21.86 21.95 5.43
N ALA A 557 22.32 20.91 4.73
CA ALA A 557 23.48 20.10 5.15
C ALA A 557 24.77 20.94 5.15
N GLN A 558 25.63 20.64 6.12
CA GLN A 558 26.94 21.25 6.32
C GLN A 558 28.05 20.20 6.22
#